data_ad5e7ae458e41439ccca32a4c7cebebd
#
_entry.id   ad5e7ae458e41439ccca32a4c7cebebd
#
_cell.length_a   1.000
_cell.length_b   1.000
_cell.length_c   1.000
_cell.angle_alpha   90.00
_cell.angle_beta   90.00
_cell.angle_gamma   90.00
#
_symmetry.space_group_name_H-M   'P 1'
#
loop_
_entity.id
_entity.type
_entity.pdbx_description
1 polymer ?
#
loop_
_entity_poly.entity_id
_entity_poly.type
_entity_poly.pdbx_seq_one_letter_code
_entity_poly.pdbx_strand_id
1 'polypeptide(L)'
;SAASDVYKRQKFIGELLDMLHLQEKAEALPGTLSGGQQQRVAIARALASKPAIILADEPTGNLDSGTGHEVLGLLRVAAKRFSQTLILITHDMDIAQLADRIVCIEDGKIRKGSDEDAEK
;
A
#
# COMPACT_ATOMS: atom_id res chain seq x y z
N SER A 1 18.33 23.64 -3.96
CA SER A 1 17.54 24.76 -4.46
C SER A 1 16.08 24.38 -4.66
N ALA A 2 15.21 25.36 -4.74
CA ALA A 2 13.78 25.11 -4.96
C ALA A 2 13.53 24.38 -6.28
N ALA A 3 14.24 24.75 -7.33
CA ALA A 3 14.11 24.10 -8.63
C ALA A 3 14.54 22.64 -8.60
N SER A 4 15.62 22.34 -7.87
CA SER A 4 16.09 20.98 -7.70
C SER A 4 15.09 20.14 -6.91
N ASP A 5 14.48 20.72 -5.88
CA ASP A 5 13.47 20.03 -5.05
C ASP A 5 12.20 19.72 -5.85
N VAL A 6 11.77 20.67 -6.69
CA VAL A 6 10.61 20.46 -7.58
C VAL A 6 10.89 19.33 -8.56
N TYR A 7 12.07 19.30 -9.16
CA TYR A 7 12.46 18.26 -10.10
C TYR A 7 12.44 16.88 -9.43
N LYS A 8 13.03 16.79 -8.24
CA LYS A 8 13.07 15.53 -7.50
C LYS A 8 11.67 15.04 -7.13
N ARG A 9 10.79 15.96 -6.76
CA ARG A 9 9.41 15.62 -6.42
C ARG A 9 8.65 15.12 -7.64
N GLN A 10 8.79 15.78 -8.78
CA GLN A 10 8.15 15.35 -10.02
C GLN A 10 8.63 13.98 -10.48
N LYS A 11 9.93 13.72 -10.34
CA LYS A 11 10.51 12.42 -10.66
C LYS A 11 9.94 11.33 -9.76
N PHE A 12 9.82 11.61 -8.46
CA PHE A 12 9.26 10.67 -7.50
C PHE A 12 7.80 10.34 -7.82
N ILE A 13 7.00 11.37 -8.12
CA ILE A 13 5.59 11.17 -8.49
C ILE A 13 5.48 10.35 -9.77
N GLY A 14 6.31 10.62 -10.76
CA GLY A 14 6.35 9.83 -12.00
C GLY A 14 6.66 8.37 -11.74
N GLU A 15 7.62 8.08 -10.88
CA GLU A 15 7.97 6.73 -10.51
C GLU A 15 6.81 6.01 -9.80
N LEU A 16 6.09 6.72 -8.93
CA LEU A 16 4.92 6.17 -8.26
C LEU A 16 3.81 5.82 -9.23
N LEU A 17 3.51 6.74 -10.16
CA LEU A 17 2.47 6.51 -11.15
C LEU A 17 2.80 5.32 -12.05
N ASP A 18 4.05 5.21 -12.46
CA ASP A 18 4.51 4.09 -13.26
C ASP A 18 4.41 2.76 -12.51
N MET A 19 4.89 2.75 -11.27
CA MET A 19 4.86 1.55 -10.44
C MET A 19 3.44 1.06 -10.17
N LEU A 20 2.49 1.98 -10.00
CA LEU A 20 1.10 1.67 -9.71
C LEU A 20 0.24 1.54 -10.97
N HIS A 21 0.86 1.61 -12.15
CA HIS A 21 0.17 1.52 -13.44
C HIS A 21 -0.90 2.59 -13.61
N LEU A 22 -0.59 3.83 -13.20
CA LEU A 22 -1.53 4.94 -13.24
C LEU A 22 -1.17 6.05 -14.22
N GLN A 23 -0.07 5.93 -14.97
CA GLN A 23 0.38 7.01 -15.85
C GLN A 23 -0.69 7.43 -16.86
N GLU A 24 -1.40 6.46 -17.44
CA GLU A 24 -2.45 6.75 -18.40
C GLU A 24 -3.68 7.39 -17.78
N LYS A 25 -3.81 7.30 -16.45
CA LYS A 25 -4.96 7.78 -15.70
C LYS A 25 -4.65 9.00 -14.84
N ALA A 26 -3.46 9.59 -15.01
CA ALA A 26 -3.04 10.71 -14.16
C ALA A 26 -4.01 11.89 -14.21
N GLU A 27 -4.66 12.08 -15.36
CA GLU A 27 -5.60 13.19 -15.58
C GLU A 27 -7.07 12.73 -15.48
N ALA A 28 -7.31 11.45 -15.19
CA ALA A 28 -8.68 10.93 -15.16
C ALA A 28 -9.43 11.40 -13.93
N LEU A 29 -10.74 11.61 -14.10
CA LEU A 29 -11.61 11.93 -12.98
C LEU A 29 -11.85 10.68 -12.12
N PRO A 30 -11.94 10.83 -10.78
CA PRO A 30 -12.12 9.68 -9.90
C PRO A 30 -13.31 8.79 -10.25
N GLY A 31 -14.41 9.38 -10.70
CA GLY A 31 -15.60 8.62 -11.05
C GLY A 31 -15.47 7.73 -12.29
N THR A 32 -14.42 7.92 -13.09
CA THR A 32 -14.17 7.12 -14.29
C THR A 32 -13.21 5.97 -14.06
N LEU A 33 -12.73 5.80 -12.84
CA LEU A 33 -11.76 4.77 -12.50
C LEU A 33 -12.44 3.53 -11.93
N SER A 34 -11.86 2.35 -12.20
CA SER A 34 -12.31 1.11 -11.58
C SER A 34 -12.00 1.13 -10.08
N GLY A 35 -12.56 0.17 -9.32
CA GLY A 35 -12.28 0.05 -7.89
C GLY A 35 -10.80 -0.13 -7.59
N GLY A 36 -10.12 -0.99 -8.37
CA GLY A 36 -8.68 -1.19 -8.21
C GLY A 36 -7.87 0.05 -8.55
N GLN A 37 -8.28 0.77 -9.61
CA GLN A 37 -7.61 2.02 -9.97
C GLN A 37 -7.80 3.09 -8.92
N GLN A 38 -9.01 3.20 -8.35
CA GLN A 38 -9.26 4.13 -7.25
C GLN A 38 -8.39 3.82 -6.04
N GLN A 39 -8.23 2.54 -5.73
CA GLN A 39 -7.39 2.10 -4.61
C GLN A 39 -5.93 2.44 -4.89
N ARG A 40 -5.45 2.23 -6.12
CA ARG A 40 -4.08 2.59 -6.48
C ARG A 40 -3.84 4.08 -6.38
N VAL A 41 -4.83 4.91 -6.75
CA VAL A 41 -4.72 6.36 -6.58
C VAL A 41 -4.59 6.73 -5.10
N ALA A 42 -5.39 6.09 -4.23
CA ALA A 42 -5.30 6.32 -2.79
C ALA A 42 -3.91 5.93 -2.27
N ILE A 43 -3.35 4.83 -2.73
CA ILE A 43 -2.00 4.40 -2.37
C ILE A 43 -0.96 5.43 -2.85
N ALA A 44 -1.08 5.90 -4.08
CA ALA A 44 -0.17 6.90 -4.63
C ALA A 44 -0.18 8.17 -3.79
N ARG A 45 -1.36 8.62 -3.38
CA ARG A 45 -1.50 9.81 -2.54
C ARG A 45 -0.82 9.62 -1.19
N ALA A 46 -1.00 8.45 -0.57
CA ALA A 46 -0.37 8.15 0.70
C ALA A 46 1.16 8.12 0.57
N LEU A 47 1.68 7.49 -0.48
CA LEU A 47 3.11 7.37 -0.71
C LEU A 47 3.77 8.68 -1.13
N ALA A 48 3.02 9.55 -1.80
CA ALA A 48 3.56 10.81 -2.34
C ALA A 48 4.08 11.75 -1.24
N SER A 49 3.54 11.66 -0.03
CA SER A 49 3.99 12.45 1.10
C SER A 49 5.26 11.89 1.75
N LYS A 50 5.76 10.76 1.27
CA LYS A 50 6.96 10.08 1.77
C LYS A 50 6.92 9.80 3.28
N PRO A 51 5.85 9.19 3.80
CA PRO A 51 5.78 8.87 5.22
C PRO A 51 6.75 7.75 5.58
N ALA A 52 7.22 7.74 6.82
CA ALA A 52 8.03 6.62 7.30
C ALA A 52 7.15 5.38 7.54
N ILE A 53 5.89 5.58 7.90
CA ILE A 53 4.94 4.52 8.19
C ILE A 53 3.68 4.72 7.37
N ILE A 54 3.22 3.65 6.73
CA ILE A 54 1.96 3.62 5.99
C ILE A 54 1.02 2.71 6.74
N LEU A 55 -0.17 3.21 7.06
CA LEU A 55 -1.19 2.43 7.75
C LEU A 55 -2.32 2.12 6.76
N ALA A 56 -2.55 0.86 6.49
CA ALA A 56 -3.60 0.41 5.58
C ALA A 56 -4.60 -0.43 6.35
N ASP A 57 -5.83 0.08 6.47
CA ASP A 57 -6.90 -0.56 7.21
C ASP A 57 -7.87 -1.23 6.23
N GLU A 58 -7.85 -2.56 6.17
CA GLU A 58 -8.69 -3.36 5.25
C GLU A 58 -8.66 -2.82 3.82
N PRO A 59 -7.46 -2.63 3.23
CA PRO A 59 -7.34 -1.90 1.97
C PRO A 59 -7.99 -2.60 0.78
N THR A 60 -8.31 -3.88 0.89
CA THR A 60 -8.88 -4.67 -0.20
C THR A 60 -10.32 -5.09 0.07
N GLY A 61 -10.96 -4.53 1.09
CA GLY A 61 -12.29 -4.96 1.52
C GLY A 61 -13.37 -4.87 0.46
N ASN A 62 -13.24 -3.94 -0.49
CA ASN A 62 -14.23 -3.73 -1.56
C ASN A 62 -13.78 -4.28 -2.91
N LEU A 63 -12.68 -5.03 -2.95
CA LEU A 63 -12.12 -5.54 -4.20
C LEU A 63 -12.25 -7.06 -4.26
N ASP A 64 -12.36 -7.60 -5.47
CA ASP A 64 -12.28 -9.05 -5.62
C ASP A 64 -10.88 -9.54 -5.25
N SER A 65 -10.73 -10.85 -4.99
CA SER A 65 -9.48 -11.39 -4.45
C SER A 65 -8.29 -11.18 -5.40
N GLY A 66 -8.49 -11.32 -6.70
CA GLY A 66 -7.41 -11.13 -7.67
C GLY A 66 -6.92 -9.69 -7.71
N THR A 67 -7.86 -8.75 -7.80
CA THR A 67 -7.53 -7.32 -7.79
C THR A 67 -6.92 -6.92 -6.45
N GLY A 68 -7.46 -7.45 -5.35
CA GLY A 68 -6.93 -7.16 -4.01
C GLY A 68 -5.48 -7.60 -3.85
N HIS A 69 -5.14 -8.80 -4.29
CA HIS A 69 -3.76 -9.29 -4.22
C HIS A 69 -2.81 -8.46 -5.09
N GLU A 70 -3.27 -8.05 -6.27
CA GLU A 70 -2.47 -7.20 -7.15
C GLU A 70 -2.17 -5.84 -6.50
N VAL A 71 -3.19 -5.20 -5.95
CA VAL A 71 -3.04 -3.91 -5.27
C VAL A 71 -2.08 -4.02 -4.09
N LEU A 72 -2.23 -5.06 -3.26
CA LEU A 72 -1.35 -5.26 -2.11
C LEU A 72 0.08 -5.56 -2.52
N GLY A 73 0.27 -6.32 -3.59
CA GLY A 73 1.60 -6.57 -4.13
C GLY A 73 2.29 -5.28 -4.53
N LEU A 74 1.56 -4.40 -5.21
CA LEU A 74 2.09 -3.11 -5.61
C LEU A 74 2.45 -2.24 -4.40
N LEU A 75 1.57 -2.21 -3.40
CA LEU A 75 1.81 -1.46 -2.18
C LEU A 75 3.05 -1.95 -1.45
N ARG A 76 3.20 -3.26 -1.36
CA ARG A 76 4.37 -3.89 -0.70
C ARG A 76 5.67 -3.55 -1.43
N VAL A 77 5.67 -3.66 -2.75
CA VAL A 77 6.84 -3.33 -3.56
C VAL A 77 7.20 -1.86 -3.42
N ALA A 78 6.21 -0.97 -3.47
CA ALA A 78 6.44 0.46 -3.34
C ALA A 78 6.99 0.82 -1.96
N ALA A 79 6.40 0.27 -0.91
CA ALA A 79 6.86 0.53 0.46
C ALA A 79 8.32 0.09 0.64
N LYS A 80 8.68 -1.06 0.11
CA LYS A 80 10.05 -1.57 0.19
C LYS A 80 11.01 -0.70 -0.60
N ARG A 81 10.63 -0.29 -1.80
CA ARG A 81 11.45 0.55 -2.66
C ARG A 81 11.77 1.90 -2.02
N PHE A 82 10.80 2.48 -1.33
CA PHE A 82 10.96 3.79 -0.71
C PHE A 82 11.29 3.71 0.78
N SER A 83 11.69 2.53 1.24
CA SER A 83 12.13 2.28 2.63
C SER A 83 11.09 2.70 3.66
N GLN A 84 9.84 2.37 3.39
CA GLN A 84 8.72 2.68 4.26
C GLN A 84 8.24 1.44 5.00
N THR A 85 7.74 1.61 6.21
CA THR A 85 7.14 0.53 6.98
C THR A 85 5.64 0.50 6.70
N LEU A 86 5.15 -0.65 6.26
CA LEU A 86 3.74 -0.85 5.98
C LEU A 86 3.09 -1.64 7.11
N ILE A 87 2.09 -1.05 7.73
CA ILE A 87 1.26 -1.72 8.74
C ILE A 87 -0.09 -1.99 8.10
N LEU A 88 -0.43 -3.27 7.97
CA LEU A 88 -1.65 -3.70 7.31
C LEU A 88 -2.60 -4.28 8.36
N ILE A 89 -3.81 -3.74 8.43
CA ILE A 89 -4.85 -4.24 9.32
C ILE A 89 -5.83 -5.05 8.47
N THR A 90 -5.99 -6.33 8.79
CA THR A 90 -6.89 -7.21 8.06
C THR A 90 -7.37 -8.36 8.92
N HIS A 91 -8.56 -8.86 8.65
CA HIS A 91 -9.07 -10.10 9.23
C HIS A 91 -8.95 -11.27 8.24
N ASP A 92 -8.44 -11.00 7.04
CA ASP A 92 -8.24 -12.03 6.02
C ASP A 92 -6.86 -12.66 6.18
N MET A 93 -6.82 -13.92 6.55
CA MET A 93 -5.56 -14.63 6.81
C MET A 93 -4.72 -14.81 5.55
N ASP A 94 -5.34 -14.92 4.38
CA ASP A 94 -4.59 -15.01 3.13
C ASP A 94 -3.81 -13.72 2.86
N ILE A 95 -4.43 -12.59 3.15
CA ILE A 95 -3.78 -11.29 3.04
C ILE A 95 -2.66 -11.16 4.07
N ALA A 96 -2.92 -11.59 5.32
CA ALA A 96 -1.94 -11.52 6.39
C ALA A 96 -0.65 -12.29 6.06
N GLN A 97 -0.77 -13.39 5.31
CA GLN A 97 0.40 -14.20 4.94
C GLN A 97 1.38 -13.46 4.03
N LEU A 98 0.97 -12.37 3.43
CA LEU A 98 1.86 -11.56 2.58
C LEU A 98 2.80 -10.68 3.40
N ALA A 99 2.58 -10.55 4.69
CA ALA A 99 3.39 -9.71 5.56
C ALA A 99 4.68 -10.43 6.00
N ASP A 100 5.68 -9.63 6.33
CA ASP A 100 6.93 -10.14 6.87
C ASP A 100 6.75 -10.60 8.33
N ARG A 101 5.80 -9.98 9.02
CA ARG A 101 5.49 -10.29 10.42
C ARG A 101 3.99 -10.14 10.65
N ILE A 102 3.41 -11.08 11.38
CA ILE A 102 1.98 -11.06 11.70
C ILE A 102 1.81 -10.91 13.20
N VAL A 103 0.97 -9.96 13.61
CA VAL A 103 0.59 -9.78 15.01
C VAL A 103 -0.91 -9.95 15.11
N CYS A 104 -1.37 -10.90 15.90
CA CYS A 104 -2.79 -11.13 16.12
C CYS A 104 -3.26 -10.37 17.35
N ILE A 105 -4.36 -9.65 17.20
CA ILE A 105 -4.96 -8.90 18.30
C ILE A 105 -6.33 -9.51 18.58
N GLU A 106 -6.57 -9.86 19.84
CA GLU A 106 -7.81 -10.46 20.27
C GLU A 106 -8.23 -9.82 21.59
N ASP A 107 -9.46 -9.31 21.65
CA ASP A 107 -10.00 -8.62 22.82
C ASP A 107 -9.10 -7.46 23.30
N GLY A 108 -8.53 -6.72 22.35
CA GLY A 108 -7.67 -5.59 22.65
C GLY A 108 -6.27 -5.94 23.10
N LYS A 109 -5.90 -7.23 23.02
CA LYS A 109 -4.58 -7.70 23.47
C LYS A 109 -3.87 -8.46 22.37
N ILE A 110 -2.55 -8.38 22.38
CA ILE A 110 -1.72 -9.14 21.46
C ILE A 110 -1.76 -10.61 21.88
N ARG A 111 -2.12 -11.47 20.93
CA ARG A 111 -2.20 -12.90 21.17
C ARG A 111 -0.79 -13.48 21.25
N LYS A 112 -0.51 -14.23 22.31
CA LYS A 112 0.79 -14.84 22.54
C LYS A 112 1.11 -15.84 21.42
N GLY A 113 2.33 -15.80 20.91
CA GLY A 113 2.82 -16.74 19.91
C GLY A 113 2.59 -16.32 18.46
N SER A 114 1.86 -15.22 18.20
CA SER A 114 1.60 -14.81 16.82
C SER A 114 2.88 -14.43 16.06
N ASP A 115 3.82 -13.79 16.72
CA ASP A 115 5.12 -13.45 16.11
C ASP A 115 5.94 -14.70 15.81
N GLU A 116 5.92 -15.66 16.72
CA GLU A 116 6.65 -16.91 16.55
C GLU A 116 6.16 -17.67 15.33
N ASP A 117 4.85 -17.66 15.12
CA ASP A 117 4.25 -18.31 13.96
C ASP A 117 4.65 -17.62 12.66
N ALA A 118 4.77 -16.31 12.67
CA ALA A 118 5.17 -15.55 11.49
C ALA A 118 6.63 -15.79 11.10
N GLU A 119 7.49 -16.03 12.07
CA GLU A 119 8.92 -16.28 11.84
C GLU A 119 9.22 -17.71 11.36
N LYS A 120 8.30 -18.60 11.53
CA LYS A 120 8.44 -19.97 11.08
C LYS A 120 7.99 -20.14 9.64
#